data_b590999ea7fca0740c9048d83fcc4283
#
_entry.id   b590999ea7fca0740c9048d83fcc4283
#
_cell.length_a   1.000
_cell.length_b   1.000
_cell.length_c   1.000
_cell.angle_alpha   90.00
_cell.angle_beta   90.00
_cell.angle_gamma   90.00
#
_symmetry.space_group_name_H-M   'P 1'
#
loop_
_entity.id
_entity.type
_entity.pdbx_description
1 polymer ?
#
loop_
_entity_poly.entity_id
_entity_poly.type
_entity_poly.pdbx_seq_one_letter_code
_entity_poly.pdbx_strand_id
1 'polypeptide(L)'
;MVKLWRRYKPFINAGIQELITYRVNFILYRIGDVMGAFVAFYLWKAVFDSSQEPLIQGFSMADITLYIIMSFVTNLLTESDSSFMIGDEVKEGSIIMRLLRPVHFSASYLFTELGSKWLIFISVGLPFLSVIVLVKILSGQGIVEVLGLTILYLFSLTLAYLINFFFNICFGFSAFVFKNLWGSNLLKTSIVAFMSGSLIPLTFFPKVVSDILSLLPFSSLIYTPVMIIVGKYDASQILQALLLQLFWLIVMVGLSQLIWKRVQSFITIQGG
;
A
#
# COMPACT_ATOMS: atom_id res chain seq x y z
N MET A 1 12.29 -13.79 21.57
CA MET A 1 12.54 -13.40 20.17
C MET A 1 12.93 -14.58 19.28
N VAL A 2 13.93 -15.43 19.62
CA VAL A 2 14.42 -16.56 18.79
C VAL A 2 13.32 -17.59 18.44
N LYS A 3 12.41 -17.93 19.38
CA LYS A 3 11.31 -18.87 19.13
C LYS A 3 10.28 -18.31 18.12
N LEU A 4 9.95 -17.01 18.18
CA LEU A 4 9.06 -16.35 17.24
C LEU A 4 9.68 -16.31 15.83
N TRP A 5 10.93 -15.89 15.70
CA TRP A 5 11.66 -15.88 14.44
C TRP A 5 11.68 -17.27 13.76
N ARG A 6 12.02 -18.34 14.49
CA ARG A 6 12.01 -19.70 13.94
C ARG A 6 10.64 -20.15 13.45
N ARG A 7 9.56 -19.66 14.08
CA ARG A 7 8.18 -19.99 13.71
C ARG A 7 7.73 -19.35 12.40
N TYR A 8 8.13 -18.08 12.15
CA TYR A 8 7.66 -17.32 11.00
C TYR A 8 8.66 -17.25 9.83
N LYS A 9 9.93 -17.59 10.04
CA LYS A 9 10.93 -17.66 8.99
C LYS A 9 10.52 -18.50 7.76
N PRO A 10 9.86 -19.67 7.91
CA PRO A 10 9.40 -20.44 6.75
C PRO A 10 8.40 -19.67 5.87
N PHE A 11 7.56 -18.83 6.46
CA PHE A 11 6.60 -18.01 5.72
C PHE A 11 7.30 -16.91 4.93
N ILE A 12 8.29 -16.24 5.53
CA ILE A 12 9.13 -15.25 4.82
C ILE A 12 9.82 -15.91 3.63
N ASN A 13 10.43 -17.07 3.83
CA ASN A 13 11.09 -17.80 2.76
C ASN A 13 10.11 -18.24 1.66
N ALA A 14 8.88 -18.63 2.02
CA ALA A 14 7.83 -18.97 1.05
C ALA A 14 7.49 -17.77 0.17
N GLY A 15 7.28 -16.57 0.73
CA GLY A 15 7.02 -15.36 -0.05
C GLY A 15 8.19 -14.95 -0.95
N ILE A 16 9.43 -15.12 -0.48
CA ILE A 16 10.63 -14.91 -1.31
C ILE A 16 10.65 -15.89 -2.50
N GLN A 17 10.42 -17.18 -2.24
CA GLN A 17 10.42 -18.21 -3.28
C GLN A 17 9.29 -18.01 -4.28
N GLU A 18 8.11 -17.63 -3.83
CA GLU A 18 6.96 -17.31 -4.68
C GLU A 18 7.31 -16.21 -5.68
N LEU A 19 7.83 -15.07 -5.21
CA LEU A 19 8.23 -13.96 -6.07
C LEU A 19 9.31 -14.36 -7.09
N ILE A 20 10.31 -15.16 -6.67
CA ILE A 20 11.39 -15.64 -7.56
C ILE A 20 10.84 -16.61 -8.59
N THR A 21 9.94 -17.51 -8.20
CA THR A 21 9.34 -18.51 -9.09
C THR A 21 8.47 -17.84 -10.14
N TYR A 22 7.64 -16.88 -9.75
CA TYR A 22 6.72 -16.16 -10.65
C TYR A 22 7.28 -14.82 -11.12
N ARG A 23 8.60 -14.64 -11.15
CA ARG A 23 9.27 -13.39 -11.52
C ARG A 23 8.83 -12.81 -12.88
N VAL A 24 8.50 -13.65 -13.86
CA VAL A 24 8.02 -13.19 -15.17
C VAL A 24 6.66 -12.52 -15.05
N ASN A 25 5.73 -13.14 -14.31
CA ASN A 25 4.42 -12.54 -14.04
C ASN A 25 4.58 -11.20 -13.31
N PHE A 26 5.45 -11.15 -12.28
CA PHE A 26 5.75 -9.91 -11.58
C PHE A 26 6.23 -8.81 -12.55
N ILE A 27 7.17 -9.10 -13.43
CA ILE A 27 7.67 -8.13 -14.42
C ILE A 27 6.56 -7.67 -15.37
N LEU A 28 5.74 -8.60 -15.88
CA LEU A 28 4.64 -8.26 -16.79
C LEU A 28 3.61 -7.32 -16.14
N TYR A 29 3.23 -7.57 -14.88
CA TYR A 29 2.36 -6.65 -14.13
C TYR A 29 3.01 -5.28 -13.95
N ARG A 30 4.30 -5.23 -13.63
CA ARG A 30 5.03 -3.94 -13.46
C ARG A 30 5.15 -3.16 -14.76
N ILE A 31 5.23 -3.80 -15.91
CA ILE A 31 5.16 -3.11 -17.21
C ILE A 31 3.81 -2.38 -17.35
N GLY A 32 2.71 -3.04 -16.99
CA GLY A 32 1.38 -2.40 -16.99
C GLY A 32 1.32 -1.16 -16.09
N ASP A 33 1.86 -1.25 -14.87
CA ASP A 33 1.90 -0.14 -13.92
C ASP A 33 2.75 1.03 -14.44
N VAL A 34 3.91 0.73 -15.04
CA VAL A 34 4.79 1.75 -15.67
C VAL A 34 4.06 2.45 -16.83
N MET A 35 3.35 1.69 -17.67
CA MET A 35 2.53 2.27 -18.74
C MET A 35 1.45 3.19 -18.17
N GLY A 36 0.80 2.81 -17.07
CA GLY A 36 -0.14 3.67 -16.34
C GLY A 36 0.51 4.98 -15.86
N ALA A 37 1.72 4.91 -15.32
CA ALA A 37 2.47 6.09 -14.90
C ALA A 37 2.83 7.01 -16.09
N PHE A 38 3.20 6.45 -17.25
CA PHE A 38 3.40 7.21 -18.47
C PHE A 38 2.14 7.93 -18.94
N VAL A 39 1.00 7.24 -18.94
CA VAL A 39 -0.29 7.85 -19.30
C VAL A 39 -0.61 9.00 -18.35
N ALA A 40 -0.46 8.80 -17.05
CA ALA A 40 -0.67 9.85 -16.06
C ALA A 40 0.26 11.04 -16.27
N PHE A 41 1.56 10.82 -16.56
CA PHE A 41 2.51 11.88 -16.84
C PHE A 41 2.09 12.74 -18.06
N TYR A 42 1.75 12.10 -19.20
CA TYR A 42 1.35 12.85 -20.40
C TYR A 42 0.00 13.54 -20.24
N LEU A 43 -0.92 12.97 -19.48
CA LEU A 43 -2.18 13.62 -19.12
C LEU A 43 -1.91 14.90 -18.33
N TRP A 44 -1.10 14.84 -17.27
CA TRP A 44 -0.77 16.00 -16.47
C TRP A 44 0.04 17.03 -17.26
N LYS A 45 0.96 16.58 -18.13
CA LYS A 45 1.67 17.47 -19.03
C LYS A 45 0.70 18.25 -19.91
N ALA A 46 -0.28 17.61 -20.54
CA ALA A 46 -1.30 18.28 -21.34
C ALA A 46 -2.14 19.27 -20.53
N VAL A 47 -2.46 18.95 -19.26
CA VAL A 47 -3.17 19.86 -18.36
C VAL A 47 -2.33 21.12 -18.09
N PHE A 48 -1.05 20.98 -17.75
CA PHE A 48 -0.16 22.12 -17.51
C PHE A 48 0.07 22.96 -18.78
N ASP A 49 0.30 22.32 -19.92
CA ASP A 49 0.49 23.00 -21.22
C ASP A 49 -0.76 23.80 -21.62
N SER A 50 -1.96 23.36 -21.24
CA SER A 50 -3.23 24.04 -21.55
C SER A 50 -3.58 25.16 -20.57
N SER A 51 -3.15 25.07 -19.32
CA SER A 51 -3.51 26.04 -18.27
C SER A 51 -2.74 27.35 -18.35
N GLN A 52 -1.56 27.36 -18.97
CA GLN A 52 -0.61 28.49 -19.00
C GLN A 52 -0.18 28.99 -17.61
N GLU A 53 -0.59 28.30 -16.55
CA GLU A 53 -0.25 28.64 -15.17
C GLU A 53 0.97 27.84 -14.72
N PRO A 54 1.98 28.46 -14.09
CA PRO A 54 3.17 27.76 -13.60
C PRO A 54 2.87 26.83 -12.43
N LEU A 55 1.79 27.10 -11.69
CA LEU A 55 1.35 26.32 -10.53
C LEU A 55 -0.16 26.05 -10.61
N ILE A 56 -0.55 24.78 -10.49
CA ILE A 56 -1.94 24.38 -10.39
C ILE A 56 -2.16 23.76 -9.00
N GLN A 57 -3.05 24.35 -8.21
CA GLN A 57 -3.32 23.94 -6.82
C GLN A 57 -2.03 23.85 -5.96
N GLY A 58 -1.05 24.73 -6.21
CA GLY A 58 0.23 24.76 -5.49
C GLY A 58 1.27 23.73 -5.94
N PHE A 59 1.01 23.00 -7.04
CA PHE A 59 1.94 22.03 -7.63
C PHE A 59 2.52 22.59 -8.93
N SER A 60 3.84 22.47 -9.11
CA SER A 60 4.51 22.61 -10.40
C SER A 60 4.46 21.30 -11.18
N MET A 61 4.77 21.35 -12.49
CA MET A 61 4.90 20.13 -13.29
C MET A 61 5.97 19.16 -12.73
N ALA A 62 7.04 19.69 -12.15
CA ALA A 62 8.08 18.90 -11.50
C ALA A 62 7.53 18.17 -10.25
N ASP A 63 6.72 18.87 -9.43
CA ASP A 63 6.09 18.27 -8.24
C ASP A 63 5.12 17.13 -8.63
N ILE A 64 4.31 17.33 -9.68
CA ILE A 64 3.39 16.31 -10.17
C ILE A 64 4.16 15.11 -10.75
N THR A 65 5.24 15.36 -11.48
CA THR A 65 6.10 14.27 -11.99
C THR A 65 6.66 13.44 -10.83
N LEU A 66 7.18 14.10 -9.81
CA LEU A 66 7.67 13.43 -8.61
C LEU A 66 6.54 12.69 -7.88
N TYR A 67 5.35 13.29 -7.78
CA TYR A 67 4.16 12.66 -7.20
C TYR A 67 3.78 11.38 -7.94
N ILE A 68 3.73 11.38 -9.26
CA ILE A 68 3.40 10.20 -10.08
C ILE A 68 4.41 9.07 -9.83
N ILE A 69 5.71 9.38 -9.90
CA ILE A 69 6.77 8.41 -9.67
C ILE A 69 6.67 7.83 -8.25
N MET A 70 6.51 8.69 -7.25
CA MET A 70 6.42 8.24 -5.85
C MET A 70 5.12 7.51 -5.56
N SER A 71 4.00 7.87 -6.20
CA SER A 71 2.74 7.13 -6.09
C SER A 71 2.89 5.71 -6.63
N PHE A 72 3.56 5.54 -7.78
CA PHE A 72 3.87 4.22 -8.32
C PHE A 72 4.73 3.38 -7.37
N VAL A 73 5.84 3.94 -6.87
CA VAL A 73 6.74 3.24 -5.94
C VAL A 73 6.03 2.91 -4.61
N THR A 74 5.29 3.88 -4.08
CA THR A 74 4.52 3.71 -2.83
C THR A 74 3.45 2.64 -2.99
N ASN A 75 2.68 2.64 -4.09
CA ASN A 75 1.66 1.63 -4.36
C ASN A 75 2.28 0.22 -4.39
N LEU A 76 3.39 0.05 -5.12
CA LEU A 76 4.10 -1.21 -5.22
C LEU A 76 4.54 -1.76 -3.85
N LEU A 77 4.97 -0.88 -2.95
CA LEU A 77 5.45 -1.24 -1.62
C LEU A 77 4.31 -1.45 -0.61
N THR A 78 3.19 -0.74 -0.76
CA THR A 78 2.05 -0.80 0.17
C THR A 78 0.96 -1.78 -0.26
N GLU A 79 0.90 -2.20 -1.53
CA GLU A 79 -0.05 -3.19 -2.03
C GLU A 79 -0.01 -4.47 -1.18
N SER A 80 -1.18 -5.09 -0.95
CA SER A 80 -1.31 -6.36 -0.23
C SER A 80 -2.26 -7.28 -0.99
N ASP A 81 -1.81 -8.52 -1.19
CA ASP A 81 -2.53 -9.56 -1.90
C ASP A 81 -3.29 -10.51 -0.96
N SER A 82 -3.26 -10.26 0.36
CA SER A 82 -3.85 -11.16 1.37
C SER A 82 -5.32 -11.46 1.11
N SER A 83 -6.11 -10.53 0.58
CA SER A 83 -7.52 -10.78 0.26
C SER A 83 -7.71 -11.74 -0.92
N PHE A 84 -6.84 -11.69 -1.93
CA PHE A 84 -6.82 -12.64 -3.03
C PHE A 84 -6.37 -14.02 -2.54
N MET A 85 -5.27 -14.07 -1.79
CA MET A 85 -4.74 -15.33 -1.22
C MET A 85 -5.78 -16.04 -0.33
N ILE A 86 -6.45 -15.31 0.57
CA ILE A 86 -7.53 -15.88 1.40
C ILE A 86 -8.69 -16.36 0.52
N GLY A 87 -9.08 -15.56 -0.47
CA GLY A 87 -10.17 -15.88 -1.40
C GLY A 87 -9.91 -17.18 -2.17
N ASP A 88 -8.71 -17.35 -2.69
CA ASP A 88 -8.30 -18.54 -3.44
C ASP A 88 -8.17 -19.77 -2.51
N GLU A 89 -7.52 -19.63 -1.35
CA GLU A 89 -7.41 -20.71 -0.36
C GLU A 89 -8.78 -21.20 0.15
N VAL A 90 -9.76 -20.30 0.34
CA VAL A 90 -11.14 -20.67 0.72
C VAL A 90 -11.84 -21.38 -0.43
N LYS A 91 -11.72 -20.86 -1.65
CA LYS A 91 -12.33 -21.43 -2.86
C LYS A 91 -11.83 -22.86 -3.13
N GLU A 92 -10.52 -23.09 -2.95
CA GLU A 92 -9.86 -24.37 -3.18
C GLU A 92 -9.97 -25.33 -1.97
N GLY A 93 -10.40 -24.83 -0.82
CA GLY A 93 -10.42 -25.59 0.44
C GLY A 93 -9.05 -25.73 1.11
N SER A 94 -7.98 -25.21 0.50
CA SER A 94 -6.61 -25.30 1.04
C SER A 94 -6.41 -24.47 2.32
N ILE A 95 -7.33 -23.57 2.64
CA ILE A 95 -7.36 -22.78 3.88
C ILE A 95 -7.25 -23.65 5.14
N ILE A 96 -7.77 -24.89 5.12
CA ILE A 96 -7.71 -25.85 6.23
C ILE A 96 -6.26 -26.11 6.62
N MET A 97 -5.37 -26.26 5.66
CA MET A 97 -3.95 -26.50 5.91
C MET A 97 -3.27 -25.35 6.66
N ARG A 98 -3.76 -24.12 6.45
CA ARG A 98 -3.28 -22.93 7.18
C ARG A 98 -3.85 -22.89 8.59
N LEU A 99 -5.12 -23.26 8.78
CA LEU A 99 -5.80 -23.29 10.08
C LEU A 99 -5.22 -24.35 11.03
N LEU A 100 -4.72 -25.47 10.50
CA LEU A 100 -4.08 -26.53 11.29
C LEU A 100 -2.69 -26.15 11.82
N ARG A 101 -2.06 -25.10 11.30
CA ARG A 101 -0.75 -24.67 11.76
C ARG A 101 -0.84 -23.91 13.08
N PRO A 102 0.04 -24.17 14.06
CA PRO A 102 0.02 -23.51 15.38
C PRO A 102 0.64 -22.09 15.29
N VAL A 103 0.10 -21.24 14.40
CA VAL A 103 0.51 -19.86 14.15
C VAL A 103 -0.72 -18.96 14.10
N HIS A 104 -0.53 -17.68 14.40
CA HIS A 104 -1.61 -16.71 14.25
C HIS A 104 -1.97 -16.55 12.78
N PHE A 105 -3.26 -16.63 12.43
CA PHE A 105 -3.76 -16.63 11.06
C PHE A 105 -3.25 -15.43 10.24
N SER A 106 -3.59 -14.21 10.65
CA SER A 106 -3.17 -12.99 9.95
C SER A 106 -1.64 -12.83 9.90
N ALA A 107 -0.93 -13.26 10.96
CA ALA A 107 0.53 -13.18 10.98
C ALA A 107 1.17 -14.11 9.94
N SER A 108 0.57 -15.26 9.64
CA SER A 108 1.09 -16.14 8.59
C SER A 108 1.11 -15.47 7.21
N TYR A 109 0.05 -14.74 6.85
CA TYR A 109 -0.01 -13.94 5.61
C TYR A 109 0.96 -12.76 5.66
N LEU A 110 1.00 -12.02 6.79
CA LEU A 110 1.91 -10.89 6.95
C LEU A 110 3.36 -11.28 6.70
N PHE A 111 3.83 -12.35 7.32
CA PHE A 111 5.22 -12.79 7.15
C PHE A 111 5.49 -13.37 5.76
N THR A 112 4.49 -13.97 5.09
CA THR A 112 4.62 -14.36 3.68
C THR A 112 4.79 -13.13 2.80
N GLU A 113 3.93 -12.14 2.91
CA GLU A 113 4.03 -10.89 2.13
C GLU A 113 5.31 -10.10 2.45
N LEU A 114 5.74 -10.03 3.71
CA LEU A 114 6.99 -9.35 4.07
C LEU A 114 8.20 -9.96 3.36
N GLY A 115 8.18 -11.27 3.06
CA GLY A 115 9.24 -11.92 2.29
C GLY A 115 9.36 -11.35 0.87
N SER A 116 8.26 -11.27 0.14
CA SER A 116 8.23 -10.68 -1.20
C SER A 116 8.47 -9.16 -1.18
N LYS A 117 7.84 -8.44 -0.24
CA LYS A 117 7.99 -6.97 -0.09
C LYS A 117 9.43 -6.55 0.19
N TRP A 118 10.17 -7.34 0.98
CA TRP A 118 11.58 -7.07 1.23
C TRP A 118 12.43 -7.10 -0.04
N LEU A 119 12.20 -8.08 -0.92
CA LEU A 119 12.87 -8.15 -2.21
C LEU A 119 12.49 -6.99 -3.14
N ILE A 120 11.20 -6.65 -3.18
CA ILE A 120 10.69 -5.52 -3.98
C ILE A 120 11.28 -4.20 -3.46
N PHE A 121 11.37 -4.03 -2.13
CA PHE A 121 11.98 -2.84 -1.55
C PHE A 121 13.45 -2.69 -1.94
N ILE A 122 14.23 -3.76 -1.88
CA ILE A 122 15.65 -3.73 -2.27
C ILE A 122 15.83 -3.53 -3.78
N SER A 123 15.02 -4.19 -4.60
CA SER A 123 15.21 -4.19 -6.07
C SER A 123 14.62 -2.95 -6.75
N VAL A 124 13.55 -2.38 -6.21
CA VAL A 124 12.84 -1.24 -6.81
C VAL A 124 12.79 -0.04 -5.85
N GLY A 125 12.30 -0.24 -4.63
CA GLY A 125 12.08 0.86 -3.68
C GLY A 125 13.35 1.63 -3.36
N LEU A 126 14.42 0.93 -2.97
CA LEU A 126 15.67 1.54 -2.57
C LEU A 126 16.39 2.28 -3.74
N PRO A 127 16.52 1.73 -4.97
CA PRO A 127 17.06 2.46 -6.10
C PRO A 127 16.28 3.75 -6.42
N PHE A 128 14.94 3.69 -6.49
CA PHE A 128 14.13 4.87 -6.75
C PHE A 128 14.28 5.93 -5.67
N LEU A 129 14.23 5.54 -4.39
CA LEU A 129 14.44 6.46 -3.27
C LEU A 129 15.83 7.10 -3.31
N SER A 130 16.89 6.33 -3.60
CA SER A 130 18.24 6.86 -3.68
C SER A 130 18.39 7.89 -4.79
N VAL A 131 17.79 7.66 -5.96
CA VAL A 131 17.76 8.63 -7.06
C VAL A 131 17.03 9.91 -6.66
N ILE A 132 15.86 9.79 -6.02
CA ILE A 132 15.06 10.96 -5.61
C ILE A 132 15.80 11.78 -4.55
N VAL A 133 16.40 11.13 -3.55
CA VAL A 133 17.22 11.79 -2.54
C VAL A 133 18.38 12.54 -3.20
N LEU A 134 19.08 11.90 -4.14
CA LEU A 134 20.19 12.52 -4.87
C LEU A 134 19.72 13.73 -5.67
N VAL A 135 18.63 13.60 -6.43
CA VAL A 135 18.07 14.71 -7.23
C VAL A 135 17.68 15.89 -6.33
N LYS A 136 17.04 15.66 -5.21
CA LYS A 136 16.65 16.73 -4.26
C LYS A 136 17.88 17.45 -3.68
N ILE A 137 18.93 16.72 -3.31
CA ILE A 137 20.19 17.30 -2.81
C ILE A 137 20.87 18.12 -3.91
N LEU A 138 20.95 17.59 -5.13
CA LEU A 138 21.56 18.30 -6.28
C LEU A 138 20.75 19.55 -6.70
N SER A 139 19.44 19.57 -6.44
CA SER A 139 18.57 20.73 -6.64
C SER A 139 18.72 21.80 -5.55
N GLY A 140 19.65 21.64 -4.62
CA GLY A 140 19.97 22.64 -3.60
C GLY A 140 19.14 22.52 -2.32
N GLN A 141 18.36 21.47 -2.12
CA GLN A 141 17.68 21.23 -0.85
C GLN A 141 18.69 20.79 0.23
N GLY A 142 18.46 21.19 1.47
CA GLY A 142 19.34 20.84 2.59
C GLY A 142 19.38 19.33 2.83
N ILE A 143 20.59 18.75 2.98
CA ILE A 143 20.77 17.31 3.18
C ILE A 143 19.98 16.81 4.39
N VAL A 144 20.00 17.55 5.51
CA VAL A 144 19.29 17.18 6.75
C VAL A 144 17.78 17.15 6.54
N GLU A 145 17.24 18.11 5.81
CA GLU A 145 15.81 18.18 5.47
C GLU A 145 15.41 17.00 4.59
N VAL A 146 16.14 16.73 3.51
CA VAL A 146 15.85 15.62 2.59
C VAL A 146 15.91 14.27 3.30
N LEU A 147 16.92 14.04 4.15
CA LEU A 147 17.03 12.81 4.95
C LEU A 147 15.90 12.71 5.98
N GLY A 148 15.53 13.82 6.61
CA GLY A 148 14.39 13.87 7.54
C GLY A 148 13.07 13.47 6.87
N LEU A 149 12.75 14.06 5.71
CA LEU A 149 11.57 13.72 4.92
C LEU A 149 11.61 12.25 4.46
N THR A 150 12.78 11.74 4.09
CA THR A 150 12.93 10.34 3.68
C THR A 150 12.66 9.37 4.83
N ILE A 151 13.13 9.66 6.04
CA ILE A 151 12.86 8.85 7.23
C ILE A 151 11.36 8.88 7.57
N LEU A 152 10.73 10.06 7.53
CA LEU A 152 9.29 10.22 7.77
C LEU A 152 8.46 9.50 6.70
N TYR A 153 8.89 9.55 5.43
CA TYR A 153 8.27 8.78 4.35
C TYR A 153 8.34 7.27 4.62
N LEU A 154 9.51 6.72 4.99
CA LEU A 154 9.67 5.30 5.28
C LEU A 154 8.82 4.85 6.48
N PHE A 155 8.71 5.69 7.49
CA PHE A 155 7.81 5.43 8.62
C PHE A 155 6.35 5.44 8.19
N SER A 156 5.90 6.46 7.45
CA SER A 156 4.56 6.56 6.88
C SER A 156 4.25 5.40 5.93
N LEU A 157 5.21 5.00 5.09
CA LEU A 157 5.11 3.85 4.19
C LEU A 157 4.85 2.53 4.96
N THR A 158 5.54 2.35 6.09
CA THR A 158 5.35 1.17 6.94
C THR A 158 3.94 1.15 7.54
N LEU A 159 3.45 2.29 8.02
CA LEU A 159 2.07 2.41 8.52
C LEU A 159 1.06 2.17 7.40
N ALA A 160 1.27 2.75 6.22
CA ALA A 160 0.43 2.57 5.05
C ALA A 160 0.32 1.10 4.64
N TYR A 161 1.45 0.39 4.56
CA TYR A 161 1.46 -1.05 4.28
C TYR A 161 0.65 -1.83 5.32
N LEU A 162 0.85 -1.59 6.61
CA LEU A 162 0.12 -2.30 7.67
C LEU A 162 -1.39 -2.00 7.62
N ILE A 163 -1.80 -0.74 7.38
CA ILE A 163 -3.21 -0.38 7.22
C ILE A 163 -3.81 -1.15 6.04
N ASN A 164 -3.13 -1.15 4.88
CA ASN A 164 -3.60 -1.85 3.69
C ASN A 164 -3.65 -3.36 3.90
N PHE A 165 -2.65 -3.94 4.55
CA PHE A 165 -2.62 -5.35 4.89
C PHE A 165 -3.83 -5.75 5.74
N PHE A 166 -4.09 -5.08 6.86
CA PHE A 166 -5.22 -5.42 7.73
C PHE A 166 -6.57 -5.13 7.08
N PHE A 167 -6.68 -4.09 6.24
CA PHE A 167 -7.84 -3.86 5.41
C PHE A 167 -8.10 -5.04 4.46
N ASN A 168 -7.06 -5.54 3.77
CA ASN A 168 -7.16 -6.70 2.89
C ASN A 168 -7.46 -8.00 3.66
N ILE A 169 -6.94 -8.20 4.87
CA ILE A 169 -7.32 -9.31 5.75
C ILE A 169 -8.82 -9.24 6.09
N CYS A 170 -9.34 -8.07 6.48
CA CYS A 170 -10.76 -7.88 6.77
C CYS A 170 -11.63 -8.21 5.55
N PHE A 171 -11.23 -7.73 4.37
CA PHE A 171 -11.93 -8.00 3.12
C PHE A 171 -11.84 -9.48 2.73
N GLY A 172 -10.68 -10.10 2.90
CA GLY A 172 -10.44 -11.51 2.62
C GLY A 172 -11.36 -12.44 3.43
N PHE A 173 -11.69 -12.08 4.66
CA PHE A 173 -12.64 -12.86 5.47
C PHE A 173 -14.04 -12.96 4.86
N SER A 174 -14.42 -12.06 3.96
CA SER A 174 -15.69 -12.18 3.23
C SER A 174 -15.73 -13.42 2.32
N ALA A 175 -14.58 -14.03 1.98
CA ALA A 175 -14.52 -15.28 1.22
C ALA A 175 -15.27 -16.43 1.90
N PHE A 176 -15.29 -16.47 3.22
CA PHE A 176 -16.04 -17.50 3.96
C PHE A 176 -17.55 -17.40 3.74
N VAL A 177 -18.06 -16.25 3.28
CA VAL A 177 -19.46 -16.02 2.93
C VAL A 177 -19.70 -16.15 1.42
N PHE A 178 -18.87 -15.49 0.60
CA PHE A 178 -19.10 -15.35 -0.84
C PHE A 178 -18.38 -16.40 -1.71
N LYS A 179 -17.52 -17.23 -1.15
CA LYS A 179 -16.74 -18.30 -1.80
C LYS A 179 -15.83 -17.87 -2.98
N ASN A 180 -16.16 -16.79 -3.69
CA ASN A 180 -15.34 -16.26 -4.78
C ASN A 180 -15.26 -14.74 -4.67
N LEU A 181 -14.05 -14.24 -4.43
CA LEU A 181 -13.77 -12.81 -4.24
C LEU A 181 -13.15 -12.13 -5.45
N TRP A 182 -12.94 -12.82 -6.57
CA TRP A 182 -12.16 -12.25 -7.67
C TRP A 182 -12.76 -10.93 -8.17
N GLY A 183 -14.02 -10.90 -8.54
CA GLY A 183 -14.70 -9.68 -9.01
C GLY A 183 -14.81 -8.60 -7.93
N SER A 184 -15.11 -9.00 -6.69
CA SER A 184 -15.18 -8.07 -5.54
C SER A 184 -13.82 -7.44 -5.24
N ASN A 185 -12.73 -8.20 -5.37
CA ASN A 185 -11.36 -7.70 -5.22
C ASN A 185 -11.02 -6.67 -6.30
N LEU A 186 -11.38 -6.92 -7.57
CA LEU A 186 -11.15 -5.95 -8.65
C LEU A 186 -11.89 -4.63 -8.38
N LEU A 187 -13.16 -4.71 -7.99
CA LEU A 187 -13.94 -3.52 -7.63
C LEU A 187 -13.31 -2.78 -6.44
N LYS A 188 -12.95 -3.51 -5.38
CA LYS A 188 -12.25 -2.95 -4.21
C LYS A 188 -10.97 -2.21 -4.62
N THR A 189 -10.13 -2.85 -5.44
CA THR A 189 -8.84 -2.27 -5.87
C THR A 189 -9.06 -0.96 -6.63
N SER A 190 -10.05 -0.92 -7.53
CA SER A 190 -10.39 0.30 -8.28
C SER A 190 -10.89 1.44 -7.39
N ILE A 191 -11.75 1.12 -6.41
CA ILE A 191 -12.26 2.09 -5.43
C ILE A 191 -11.11 2.62 -4.58
N VAL A 192 -10.26 1.73 -4.04
CA VAL A 192 -9.11 2.11 -3.22
C VAL A 192 -8.13 2.97 -4.02
N ALA A 193 -7.83 2.62 -5.28
CA ALA A 193 -6.95 3.40 -6.13
C ALA A 193 -7.46 4.85 -6.32
N PHE A 194 -8.76 5.03 -6.54
CA PHE A 194 -9.36 6.35 -6.64
C PHE A 194 -9.29 7.12 -5.31
N MET A 195 -9.66 6.50 -4.21
CA MET A 195 -9.76 7.15 -2.90
C MET A 195 -8.40 7.37 -2.22
N SER A 196 -7.37 6.65 -2.63
CA SER A 196 -6.01 6.77 -2.07
C SER A 196 -5.21 7.94 -2.64
N GLY A 197 -5.71 8.59 -3.69
CA GLY A 197 -4.97 9.63 -4.40
C GLY A 197 -3.89 9.10 -5.34
N SER A 198 -3.88 7.79 -5.67
CA SER A 198 -2.85 7.22 -6.55
C SER A 198 -2.93 7.73 -7.99
N LEU A 199 -4.14 8.01 -8.47
CA LEU A 199 -4.39 8.49 -9.83
C LEU A 199 -4.29 10.02 -9.93
N ILE A 200 -4.86 10.71 -8.95
CA ILE A 200 -4.97 12.17 -8.89
C ILE A 200 -4.73 12.59 -7.44
N PRO A 201 -3.79 13.53 -7.16
CA PRO A 201 -3.62 14.04 -5.80
C PRO A 201 -4.94 14.55 -5.22
N LEU A 202 -5.23 14.25 -3.97
CA LEU A 202 -6.53 14.59 -3.36
C LEU A 202 -6.82 16.10 -3.34
N THR A 203 -5.78 16.93 -3.37
CA THR A 203 -5.89 18.40 -3.45
C THR A 203 -6.57 18.89 -4.73
N PHE A 204 -6.62 18.10 -5.79
CA PHE A 204 -7.28 18.49 -7.05
C PHE A 204 -8.78 18.24 -7.05
N PHE A 205 -9.32 17.55 -6.04
CA PHE A 205 -10.76 17.39 -5.88
C PHE A 205 -11.39 18.65 -5.26
N PRO A 206 -12.70 18.87 -5.47
CA PRO A 206 -13.43 19.90 -4.75
C PRO A 206 -13.21 19.78 -3.24
N LYS A 207 -13.07 20.92 -2.53
CA LYS A 207 -12.66 20.96 -1.13
C LYS A 207 -13.43 19.99 -0.23
N VAL A 208 -14.74 19.91 -0.36
CA VAL A 208 -15.58 18.99 0.43
C VAL A 208 -15.19 17.53 0.21
N VAL A 209 -14.95 17.15 -1.05
CA VAL A 209 -14.55 15.78 -1.41
C VAL A 209 -13.15 15.47 -0.89
N SER A 210 -12.21 16.40 -1.08
CA SER A 210 -10.84 16.29 -0.59
C SER A 210 -10.79 16.13 0.94
N ASP A 211 -11.56 16.94 1.66
CA ASP A 211 -11.63 16.89 3.14
C ASP A 211 -12.18 15.53 3.62
N ILE A 212 -13.23 15.01 2.98
CA ILE A 212 -13.79 13.69 3.32
C ILE A 212 -12.78 12.59 3.01
N LEU A 213 -12.21 12.59 1.80
CA LEU A 213 -11.26 11.55 1.39
C LEU A 213 -10.00 11.55 2.25
N SER A 214 -9.52 12.73 2.67
CA SER A 214 -8.33 12.85 3.51
C SER A 214 -8.51 12.25 4.91
N LEU A 215 -9.74 12.19 5.43
CA LEU A 215 -10.05 11.57 6.72
C LEU A 215 -10.19 10.06 6.64
N LEU A 216 -10.42 9.48 5.46
CA LEU A 216 -10.59 8.05 5.28
C LEU A 216 -9.25 7.29 5.33
N PRO A 217 -9.26 5.99 5.64
CA PRO A 217 -8.02 5.19 5.70
C PRO A 217 -7.29 5.12 4.37
N PHE A 218 -7.98 5.34 3.26
CA PHE A 218 -7.43 5.17 1.92
C PHE A 218 -6.40 6.24 1.56
N SER A 219 -6.59 7.50 1.96
CA SER A 219 -5.61 8.57 1.80
C SER A 219 -4.28 8.25 2.49
N SER A 220 -4.34 7.52 3.59
CA SER A 220 -3.18 7.06 4.35
C SER A 220 -2.30 6.06 3.59
N LEU A 221 -2.81 5.42 2.52
CA LEU A 221 -2.10 4.37 1.79
C LEU A 221 -1.06 4.92 0.81
N ILE A 222 -1.41 5.97 0.06
CA ILE A 222 -0.56 6.52 -1.00
C ILE A 222 -0.39 8.03 -0.84
N TYR A 223 -1.48 8.79 -0.73
CA TYR A 223 -1.43 10.24 -0.70
C TYR A 223 -0.55 10.77 0.44
N THR A 224 -0.75 10.29 1.67
CA THR A 224 0.01 10.74 2.84
C THR A 224 1.53 10.53 2.70
N PRO A 225 2.06 9.30 2.48
CA PRO A 225 3.49 9.11 2.33
C PRO A 225 4.06 9.88 1.15
N VAL A 226 3.34 9.96 0.03
CA VAL A 226 3.81 10.70 -1.15
C VAL A 226 3.89 12.20 -0.89
N MET A 227 2.91 12.81 -0.22
CA MET A 227 2.94 14.23 0.14
C MET A 227 4.11 14.58 1.06
N ILE A 228 4.48 13.66 1.97
CA ILE A 228 5.66 13.81 2.84
C ILE A 228 6.94 13.86 2.00
N ILE A 229 7.17 12.89 1.12
CA ILE A 229 8.43 12.83 0.35
C ILE A 229 8.50 13.91 -0.74
N VAL A 230 7.37 14.33 -1.30
CA VAL A 230 7.33 15.47 -2.24
C VAL A 230 7.65 16.77 -1.50
N GLY A 231 7.38 16.88 -0.19
CA GLY A 231 7.62 18.06 0.62
C GLY A 231 6.49 19.09 0.54
N LYS A 232 5.25 18.63 0.34
CA LYS A 232 4.06 19.49 0.27
C LYS A 232 3.32 19.63 1.59
N TYR A 233 3.75 18.91 2.62
CA TYR A 233 3.24 19.03 3.97
C TYR A 233 4.20 19.85 4.85
N ASP A 234 3.65 20.73 5.66
CA ASP A 234 4.38 21.33 6.76
C ASP A 234 4.50 20.38 7.97
N ALA A 235 5.30 20.74 8.97
CA ALA A 235 5.56 19.88 10.13
C ALA A 235 4.27 19.53 10.90
N SER A 236 3.30 20.43 10.97
CA SER A 236 2.02 20.20 11.66
C SER A 236 1.13 19.23 10.88
N GLN A 237 1.09 19.37 9.56
CA GLN A 237 0.36 18.47 8.66
C GLN A 237 0.96 17.07 8.66
N ILE A 238 2.30 16.93 8.67
CA ILE A 238 2.98 15.65 8.79
C ILE A 238 2.57 14.94 10.08
N LEU A 239 2.62 15.67 11.21
CA LEU A 239 2.24 15.09 12.50
C LEU A 239 0.79 14.63 12.51
N GLN A 240 -0.15 15.46 12.04
CA GLN A 240 -1.57 15.11 11.94
C GLN A 240 -1.81 13.89 11.05
N ALA A 241 -1.15 13.84 9.89
CA ALA A 241 -1.26 12.73 8.96
C ALA A 241 -0.72 11.41 9.54
N LEU A 242 0.41 11.44 10.24
CA LEU A 242 0.96 10.26 10.92
C LEU A 242 0.09 9.80 12.10
N LEU A 243 -0.50 10.72 12.86
CA LEU A 243 -1.45 10.38 13.92
C LEU A 243 -2.72 9.74 13.35
N LEU A 244 -3.20 10.23 12.21
CA LEU A 244 -4.34 9.64 11.50
C LEU A 244 -4.01 8.24 10.98
N GLN A 245 -2.80 8.02 10.45
CA GLN A 245 -2.34 6.67 10.05
C GLN A 245 -2.31 5.72 11.25
N LEU A 246 -1.77 6.16 12.38
CA LEU A 246 -1.74 5.35 13.62
C LEU A 246 -3.16 5.02 14.11
N PHE A 247 -4.07 5.98 14.08
CA PHE A 247 -5.48 5.76 14.41
C PHE A 247 -6.10 4.68 13.51
N TRP A 248 -5.95 4.81 12.18
CA TRP A 248 -6.50 3.84 11.23
C TRP A 248 -5.84 2.47 11.35
N LEU A 249 -4.55 2.39 11.66
CA LEU A 249 -3.89 1.12 11.91
C LEU A 249 -4.52 0.41 13.12
N ILE A 250 -4.74 1.11 14.22
CA ILE A 250 -5.38 0.54 15.43
C ILE A 250 -6.79 0.06 15.09
N VAL A 251 -7.57 0.85 14.35
CA VAL A 251 -8.93 0.48 13.92
C VAL A 251 -8.90 -0.76 13.04
N MET A 252 -8.03 -0.83 12.04
CA MET A 252 -7.96 -1.98 11.12
C MET A 252 -7.49 -3.26 11.82
N VAL A 253 -6.51 -3.16 12.72
CA VAL A 253 -6.09 -4.29 13.56
C VAL A 253 -7.24 -4.77 14.43
N GLY A 254 -7.95 -3.87 15.10
CA GLY A 254 -9.11 -4.20 15.94
C GLY A 254 -10.23 -4.87 15.14
N LEU A 255 -10.58 -4.30 13.97
CA LEU A 255 -11.59 -4.86 13.06
C LEU A 255 -11.21 -6.27 12.58
N SER A 256 -9.94 -6.48 12.20
CA SER A 256 -9.47 -7.78 11.73
C SER A 256 -9.61 -8.86 12.81
N GLN A 257 -9.33 -8.51 14.09
CA GLN A 257 -9.50 -9.43 15.21
C GLN A 257 -10.97 -9.72 15.52
N LEU A 258 -11.83 -8.71 15.44
CA LEU A 258 -13.28 -8.87 15.69
C LEU A 258 -13.91 -9.75 14.61
N ILE A 259 -13.60 -9.48 13.33
CA ILE A 259 -14.12 -10.29 12.21
C ILE A 259 -13.60 -11.71 12.31
N TRP A 260 -12.31 -11.90 12.62
CA TRP A 260 -11.72 -13.23 12.77
C TRP A 260 -12.42 -14.08 13.84
N LYS A 261 -12.72 -13.50 15.01
CA LYS A 261 -13.48 -14.20 16.06
C LYS A 261 -14.85 -14.67 15.58
N ARG A 262 -15.53 -13.87 14.75
CA ARG A 262 -16.82 -14.25 14.16
C ARG A 262 -16.66 -15.36 13.12
N VAL A 263 -15.67 -15.23 12.23
CA VAL A 263 -15.41 -16.22 11.17
C VAL A 263 -15.08 -17.59 11.76
N GLN A 264 -14.28 -17.64 12.84
CA GLN A 264 -13.96 -18.91 13.52
C GLN A 264 -15.20 -19.69 13.95
N SER A 265 -16.26 -19.02 14.42
CA SER A 265 -17.50 -19.68 14.83
C SER A 265 -18.25 -20.32 13.65
N PHE A 266 -18.13 -19.78 12.44
CA PHE A 266 -18.73 -20.38 11.25
C PHE A 266 -17.94 -21.59 10.72
N ILE A 267 -16.61 -21.57 10.84
CA ILE A 267 -15.75 -22.66 10.37
C ILE A 267 -16.02 -23.93 11.18
N THR A 268 -16.24 -23.83 12.50
CA THR A 268 -16.53 -24.98 13.37
C THR A 268 -17.90 -25.64 13.10
N ILE A 269 -18.85 -24.87 12.51
CA ILE A 269 -20.20 -25.38 12.17
C ILE A 269 -20.18 -26.17 10.86
N GLN A 270 -19.28 -25.86 9.92
CA GLN A 270 -19.19 -26.55 8.63
C GLN A 270 -18.33 -27.83 8.67
N GLY A 271 -17.59 -28.07 9.72
CA GLY A 271 -16.71 -29.22 9.91
C GLY A 271 -17.12 -30.18 11.03
N GLY A 272 -18.28 -29.97 11.66
CA GLY A 272 -18.80 -30.81 12.72
C GLY A 272 -19.94 -31.69 12.28
#